data_0af87601f2882fd8cc77b037e43843dc
#
_entry.id   0af87601f2882fd8cc77b037e43843dc
#
_cell.length_a   1.000
_cell.length_b   1.000
_cell.length_c   1.000
_cell.angle_alpha   90.00
_cell.angle_beta   90.00
_cell.angle_gamma   90.00
#
_symmetry.space_group_name_H-M   'P 1'
#
loop_
_entity.id
_entity.type
_entity.pdbx_description
1 polymer ?
#
loop_
_entity_poly.entity_id
_entity_poly.type
_entity_poly.pdbx_seq_one_letter_code
_entity_poly.pdbx_strand_id
1 'polypeptide(L)'
;DVHGSRGLGDVYKRQDNLLNVAHKKKGVKAGIVNAGKPLPMQSIQDAVKENLIEPIFIGDEKEIVKCAQDLKWDISNYEIIHEPVENNTATIAAKLASEQKIRIIVKGHIHTDVLMKEVLKREYNLLGKTRLSHIWHMTLEKDDKPLIITDGALNVLPNVKTKLHILKNVINFSQRIGIERPKVAILSATEEVLDSVPSSKEAEELTKIAIKENLNADVFGPLAFDNSISKKSAAIKGIQNTVAGMADVLLVPSVETGNGLVKMLIYFCGACAAGFVVGGK
;
A
#
# COMPACT_ATOMS: atom_id res chain seq x y z
N ASP A 1 -30.64 -9.30 8.91
CA ASP A 1 -30.28 -10.73 8.71
C ASP A 1 -30.10 -11.03 7.24
N VAL A 2 -29.05 -11.75 6.91
CA VAL A 2 -28.62 -12.23 5.59
C VAL A 2 -27.71 -11.25 4.83
N HIS A 3 -26.52 -11.01 5.34
CA HIS A 3 -25.36 -10.89 4.48
C HIS A 3 -24.38 -12.02 4.86
N GLY A 4 -24.81 -13.24 4.52
CA GLY A 4 -24.02 -14.45 4.63
C GLY A 4 -22.84 -14.41 3.66
N SER A 5 -21.68 -14.65 4.15
CA SER A 5 -20.52 -15.47 3.74
C SER A 5 -20.33 -15.88 2.26
N ARG A 6 -20.86 -15.22 1.24
CA ARG A 6 -20.67 -15.63 -0.16
C ARG A 6 -19.47 -15.00 -0.88
N GLY A 7 -18.73 -14.08 -0.26
CA GLY A 7 -17.63 -13.37 -0.91
C GLY A 7 -16.23 -13.75 -0.44
N LEU A 8 -16.07 -14.36 0.73
CA LEU A 8 -14.76 -14.64 1.30
C LEU A 8 -13.97 -15.70 0.51
N GLY A 9 -14.64 -16.71 -0.07
CA GLY A 9 -13.96 -17.80 -0.78
C GLY A 9 -13.23 -17.38 -2.05
N ASP A 10 -13.75 -16.40 -2.82
CA ASP A 10 -13.13 -15.96 -4.08
C ASP A 10 -12.07 -14.88 -3.86
N VAL A 11 -12.22 -14.05 -2.84
CA VAL A 11 -11.14 -13.14 -2.39
C VAL A 11 -9.93 -13.95 -1.92
N TYR A 12 -10.13 -15.04 -1.19
CA TYR A 12 -9.07 -15.96 -0.77
C TYR A 12 -8.34 -16.59 -1.96
N LYS A 13 -9.02 -17.06 -2.99
CA LYS A 13 -8.38 -17.67 -4.19
C LYS A 13 -7.44 -16.72 -4.93
N ARG A 14 -7.68 -15.42 -4.90
CA ARG A 14 -6.84 -14.39 -5.55
C ARG A 14 -5.64 -13.97 -4.71
N GLN A 15 -5.77 -14.06 -3.39
CA GLN A 15 -4.64 -13.89 -2.47
C GLN A 15 -3.70 -15.09 -2.51
N ASP A 16 -4.16 -16.27 -2.92
CA ASP A 16 -3.38 -17.51 -3.00
C ASP A 16 -2.08 -17.35 -3.80
N ASN A 17 -2.08 -16.58 -4.88
CA ASN A 17 -0.86 -16.35 -5.65
C ASN A 17 0.20 -15.59 -4.86
N LEU A 18 -0.17 -14.54 -4.11
CA LEU A 18 0.78 -13.79 -3.27
C LEU A 18 1.23 -14.63 -2.07
N LEU A 19 0.31 -15.35 -1.43
CA LEU A 19 0.62 -16.27 -0.35
C LEU A 19 1.55 -17.39 -0.80
N ASN A 20 1.28 -18.01 -1.96
CA ASN A 20 2.14 -19.03 -2.55
C ASN A 20 3.56 -18.53 -2.84
N VAL A 21 3.71 -17.26 -3.25
CA VAL A 21 5.03 -16.64 -3.42
C VAL A 21 5.69 -16.36 -2.07
N ALA A 22 4.92 -15.91 -1.09
CA ALA A 22 5.41 -15.61 0.25
C ALA A 22 5.86 -16.86 1.00
N HIS A 23 5.09 -17.96 0.93
CA HIS A 23 5.41 -19.25 1.56
C HIS A 23 6.70 -19.89 1.04
N LYS A 24 7.17 -19.52 -0.14
CA LYS A 24 8.49 -19.95 -0.66
C LYS A 24 9.65 -19.23 0.04
N LYS A 25 9.36 -18.24 0.86
CA LYS A 25 10.36 -17.45 1.59
C LYS A 25 10.24 -17.71 3.09
N LYS A 26 11.35 -17.54 3.80
CA LYS A 26 11.35 -17.60 5.27
C LYS A 26 10.59 -16.38 5.82
N GLY A 27 9.76 -16.60 6.84
CA GLY A 27 9.11 -15.53 7.60
C GLY A 27 10.13 -14.53 8.15
N VAL A 28 9.72 -13.28 8.26
CA VAL A 28 10.59 -12.17 8.68
C VAL A 28 10.15 -11.59 10.02
N LYS A 29 11.11 -11.06 10.78
CA LYS A 29 10.78 -10.35 12.03
C LYS A 29 10.06 -9.04 11.73
N ALA A 30 8.93 -8.82 12.43
CA ALA A 30 8.06 -7.66 12.28
C ALA A 30 7.84 -6.98 13.63
N GLY A 31 8.11 -5.68 13.72
CA GLY A 31 7.77 -4.86 14.88
C GLY A 31 6.33 -4.37 14.80
N ILE A 32 5.50 -4.78 15.75
CA ILE A 32 4.08 -4.41 15.81
C ILE A 32 3.93 -3.21 16.74
N VAL A 33 3.76 -2.04 16.13
CA VAL A 33 3.83 -0.76 16.85
C VAL A 33 2.51 -0.41 17.48
N ASN A 34 2.52 -0.16 18.80
CA ASN A 34 1.34 0.08 19.63
C ASN A 34 0.30 -1.03 19.44
N ALA A 35 0.73 -2.27 19.70
CA ALA A 35 -0.10 -3.48 19.67
C ALA A 35 -1.12 -3.45 20.83
N GLY A 36 -2.05 -4.44 20.87
CA GLY A 36 -3.00 -4.59 21.97
C GLY A 36 -4.43 -4.18 21.60
N LYS A 37 -4.73 -3.89 20.34
CA LYS A 37 -6.11 -3.70 19.85
C LYS A 37 -6.55 -4.87 18.94
N PRO A 38 -7.84 -5.26 18.95
CA PRO A 38 -8.31 -6.50 18.33
C PRO A 38 -7.98 -6.62 16.84
N LEU A 39 -8.26 -5.60 16.03
CA LEU A 39 -8.11 -5.69 14.58
C LEU A 39 -6.64 -5.88 14.14
N PRO A 40 -5.67 -5.06 14.61
CA PRO A 40 -4.25 -5.32 14.31
C PRO A 40 -3.79 -6.68 14.82
N MET A 41 -4.15 -7.06 16.04
CA MET A 41 -3.71 -8.32 16.65
C MET A 41 -4.25 -9.53 15.87
N GLN A 42 -5.50 -9.50 15.40
CA GLN A 42 -6.08 -10.55 14.58
C GLN A 42 -5.30 -10.69 13.25
N SER A 43 -5.01 -9.58 12.58
CA SER A 43 -4.25 -9.62 11.33
C SER A 43 -2.84 -10.19 11.52
N ILE A 44 -2.20 -9.88 12.65
CA ILE A 44 -0.88 -10.44 12.98
C ILE A 44 -0.98 -11.92 13.30
N GLN A 45 -2.00 -12.36 14.06
CA GLN A 45 -2.23 -13.77 14.32
C GLN A 45 -2.36 -14.56 13.01
N ASP A 46 -3.11 -14.04 12.05
CA ASP A 46 -3.30 -14.69 10.76
C ASP A 46 -1.99 -14.75 9.95
N ALA A 47 -1.20 -13.67 9.93
CA ALA A 47 0.10 -13.66 9.28
C ALA A 47 1.11 -14.63 9.94
N VAL A 48 1.02 -14.83 11.25
CA VAL A 48 1.84 -15.81 11.99
C VAL A 48 1.41 -17.25 11.67
N LYS A 49 0.09 -17.55 11.62
CA LYS A 49 -0.43 -18.86 11.21
C LYS A 49 0.06 -19.26 9.82
N GLU A 50 0.17 -18.27 8.91
CA GLU A 50 0.71 -18.45 7.55
C GLU A 50 2.26 -18.47 7.52
N ASN A 51 2.96 -18.39 8.65
CA ASN A 51 4.41 -18.35 8.75
C ASN A 51 5.06 -17.19 7.96
N LEU A 52 4.37 -16.07 7.79
CA LEU A 52 4.86 -14.91 7.06
C LEU A 52 5.75 -14.02 7.92
N ILE A 53 5.43 -13.91 9.21
CA ILE A 53 6.15 -13.05 10.16
C ILE A 53 6.40 -13.73 11.49
N GLU A 54 7.46 -13.26 12.18
CA GLU A 54 7.72 -13.47 13.59
C GLU A 54 7.55 -12.11 14.29
N PRO A 55 6.48 -11.90 15.09
CA PRO A 55 6.20 -10.60 15.68
C PRO A 55 7.08 -10.29 16.87
N ILE A 56 7.45 -9.01 17.00
CA ILE A 56 7.92 -8.37 18.23
C ILE A 56 6.87 -7.33 18.59
N PHE A 57 6.14 -7.55 19.68
CA PHE A 57 5.08 -6.64 20.10
C PHE A 57 5.68 -5.46 20.86
N ILE A 58 5.25 -4.24 20.50
CA ILE A 58 5.69 -2.99 21.15
C ILE A 58 4.43 -2.26 21.61
N GLY A 59 4.28 -2.05 22.91
CA GLY A 59 3.08 -1.41 23.47
C GLY A 59 2.86 -1.73 24.94
N ASP A 60 1.68 -1.43 25.45
CA ASP A 60 1.31 -1.80 26.83
C ASP A 60 1.16 -3.34 26.93
N GLU A 61 2.04 -3.98 27.68
CA GLU A 61 2.07 -5.43 27.85
C GLU A 61 0.73 -5.99 28.34
N LYS A 62 0.07 -5.29 29.27
CA LYS A 62 -1.23 -5.75 29.82
C LYS A 62 -2.30 -5.73 28.75
N GLU A 63 -2.35 -4.69 27.92
CA GLU A 63 -3.29 -4.62 26.80
C GLU A 63 -3.00 -5.70 25.76
N ILE A 64 -1.72 -5.92 25.42
CA ILE A 64 -1.29 -6.95 24.46
C ILE A 64 -1.69 -8.35 24.93
N VAL A 65 -1.34 -8.71 26.16
CA VAL A 65 -1.65 -10.01 26.74
C VAL A 65 -3.16 -10.22 26.83
N LYS A 66 -3.92 -9.22 27.30
CA LYS A 66 -5.38 -9.30 27.37
C LYS A 66 -5.99 -9.52 25.97
N CYS A 67 -5.56 -8.76 24.99
CA CYS A 67 -6.06 -8.88 23.62
C CYS A 67 -5.74 -10.27 23.03
N ALA A 68 -4.55 -10.81 23.28
CA ALA A 68 -4.16 -12.15 22.84
C ALA A 68 -5.03 -13.23 23.50
N GLN A 69 -5.34 -13.10 24.81
CA GLN A 69 -6.27 -14.01 25.52
C GLN A 69 -7.67 -13.97 24.90
N ASP A 70 -8.19 -12.78 24.62
CA ASP A 70 -9.51 -12.61 23.98
C ASP A 70 -9.56 -13.28 22.60
N LEU A 71 -8.45 -13.26 21.87
CA LEU A 71 -8.26 -13.93 20.58
C LEU A 71 -7.89 -15.41 20.70
N LYS A 72 -7.79 -15.96 21.91
CA LYS A 72 -7.34 -17.35 22.19
C LYS A 72 -5.99 -17.66 21.54
N TRP A 73 -5.09 -16.70 21.57
CA TRP A 73 -3.76 -16.80 20.96
C TRP A 73 -2.68 -16.83 22.04
N ASP A 74 -1.92 -17.94 22.09
CA ASP A 74 -0.73 -18.02 22.94
C ASP A 74 0.43 -17.26 22.30
N ILE A 75 0.86 -16.20 22.98
CA ILE A 75 1.95 -15.33 22.57
C ILE A 75 3.19 -15.45 23.45
N SER A 76 3.26 -16.46 24.31
CA SER A 76 4.34 -16.66 25.30
C SER A 76 5.73 -16.83 24.66
N ASN A 77 5.78 -17.28 23.40
CA ASN A 77 7.02 -17.48 22.64
C ASN A 77 7.50 -16.24 21.88
N TYR A 78 6.78 -15.11 21.96
CA TYR A 78 7.12 -13.90 21.25
C TYR A 78 7.61 -12.81 22.19
N GLU A 79 8.54 -12.00 21.71
CA GLU A 79 9.08 -10.87 22.45
C GLU A 79 8.05 -9.76 22.60
N ILE A 80 7.85 -9.28 23.84
CA ILE A 80 7.05 -8.09 24.15
C ILE A 80 7.97 -7.03 24.73
N ILE A 81 8.00 -5.86 24.09
CA ILE A 81 8.68 -4.67 24.60
C ILE A 81 7.61 -3.77 25.22
N HIS A 82 7.55 -3.75 26.55
CA HIS A 82 6.60 -2.93 27.28
C HIS A 82 6.88 -1.43 27.11
N GLU A 83 5.97 -0.72 26.48
CA GLU A 83 6.01 0.73 26.34
C GLU A 83 4.59 1.29 26.20
N PRO A 84 4.03 1.92 27.26
CA PRO A 84 2.65 2.40 27.22
C PRO A 84 2.47 3.74 26.50
N VAL A 85 3.57 4.45 26.19
CA VAL A 85 3.51 5.76 25.55
C VAL A 85 3.61 5.63 24.04
N GLU A 86 2.58 6.03 23.31
CA GLU A 86 2.45 5.90 21.86
C GLU A 86 3.70 6.39 21.09
N ASN A 87 4.18 7.59 21.39
CA ASN A 87 5.34 8.17 20.71
C ASN A 87 6.60 7.31 20.88
N ASN A 88 6.79 6.74 22.05
CA ASN A 88 7.96 5.92 22.36
C ASN A 88 7.90 4.58 21.61
N THR A 89 6.70 4.02 21.38
CA THR A 89 6.56 2.78 20.60
C THR A 89 7.08 2.96 19.17
N ALA A 90 6.81 4.12 18.55
CA ALA A 90 7.34 4.47 17.23
C ALA A 90 8.87 4.60 17.24
N THR A 91 9.43 5.23 18.27
CA THR A 91 10.88 5.38 18.47
C THR A 91 11.57 4.02 18.58
N ILE A 92 11.01 3.11 19.38
CA ILE A 92 11.53 1.73 19.55
C ILE A 92 11.52 1.00 18.22
N ALA A 93 10.39 1.05 17.49
CA ALA A 93 10.26 0.37 16.20
C ALA A 93 11.27 0.90 15.16
N ALA A 94 11.44 2.23 15.07
CA ALA A 94 12.42 2.84 14.18
C ALA A 94 13.87 2.42 14.53
N LYS A 95 14.20 2.34 15.82
CA LYS A 95 15.49 1.86 16.30
C LYS A 95 15.71 0.39 15.95
N LEU A 96 14.75 -0.49 16.21
CA LEU A 96 14.84 -1.91 15.87
C LEU A 96 15.03 -2.13 14.37
N ALA A 97 14.33 -1.34 13.54
CA ALA A 97 14.50 -1.37 12.09
C ALA A 97 15.89 -0.88 11.66
N SER A 98 16.38 0.21 12.24
CA SER A 98 17.74 0.74 12.00
C SER A 98 18.85 -0.27 12.37
N GLU A 99 18.65 -1.01 13.45
CA GLU A 99 19.54 -2.08 13.92
C GLU A 99 19.34 -3.40 13.16
N GLN A 100 18.47 -3.44 12.16
CA GLN A 100 18.11 -4.63 11.36
C GLN A 100 17.55 -5.81 12.19
N LYS A 101 17.04 -5.53 13.40
CA LYS A 101 16.40 -6.52 14.26
C LYS A 101 15.01 -6.90 13.76
N ILE A 102 14.35 -5.99 13.04
CA ILE A 102 13.10 -6.21 12.32
C ILE A 102 13.26 -5.80 10.86
N ARG A 103 12.49 -6.44 9.99
CA ARG A 103 12.47 -6.17 8.54
C ARG A 103 11.21 -5.44 8.09
N ILE A 104 10.17 -5.48 8.92
CA ILE A 104 8.88 -4.88 8.67
C ILE A 104 8.46 -4.12 9.93
N ILE A 105 7.96 -2.90 9.74
CA ILE A 105 7.22 -2.16 10.76
C ILE A 105 5.74 -2.28 10.43
N VAL A 106 4.96 -2.86 11.34
CA VAL A 106 3.51 -2.98 11.22
C VAL A 106 2.85 -1.95 12.11
N LYS A 107 2.04 -1.10 11.50
CA LYS A 107 1.25 -0.11 12.21
C LYS A 107 0.11 -0.80 12.95
N GLY A 108 0.16 -0.80 14.28
CA GLY A 108 -0.95 -1.18 15.15
C GLY A 108 -1.92 0.00 15.39
N HIS A 109 -2.25 0.26 16.64
CA HIS A 109 -3.16 1.35 17.02
C HIS A 109 -2.39 2.65 17.33
N ILE A 110 -1.67 3.16 16.34
CA ILE A 110 -0.87 4.39 16.43
C ILE A 110 -1.30 5.38 15.33
N HIS A 111 -1.19 6.69 15.58
CA HIS A 111 -1.42 7.68 14.55
C HIS A 111 -0.33 7.62 13.48
N THR A 112 -0.72 7.71 12.20
CA THR A 112 0.22 7.54 11.08
C THR A 112 1.30 8.61 11.06
N ASP A 113 0.97 9.85 11.40
CA ASP A 113 1.92 10.97 11.48
C ASP A 113 2.96 10.77 12.58
N VAL A 114 2.57 10.22 13.74
CA VAL A 114 3.48 9.89 14.84
C VAL A 114 4.51 8.86 14.38
N LEU A 115 4.05 7.74 13.79
CA LEU A 115 4.94 6.70 13.29
C LEU A 115 5.85 7.22 12.18
N MET A 116 5.29 7.94 11.22
CA MET A 116 6.05 8.44 10.08
C MET A 116 7.07 9.51 10.49
N LYS A 117 6.77 10.35 11.48
CA LYS A 117 7.71 11.32 12.03
C LYS A 117 8.98 10.64 12.55
N GLU A 118 8.83 9.50 13.23
CA GLU A 118 9.99 8.73 13.71
C GLU A 118 10.74 8.06 12.55
N VAL A 119 10.05 7.33 11.67
CA VAL A 119 10.67 6.63 10.53
C VAL A 119 11.44 7.59 9.61
N LEU A 120 11.00 8.84 9.50
CA LEU A 120 11.64 9.86 8.65
C LEU A 120 12.88 10.50 9.29
N LYS A 121 13.19 10.26 10.55
CA LYS A 121 14.39 10.80 11.19
C LYS A 121 15.66 10.23 10.53
N ARG A 122 16.59 11.12 10.21
CA ARG A 122 17.84 10.77 9.53
C ARG A 122 18.74 9.85 10.36
N GLU A 123 18.66 9.94 11.69
CA GLU A 123 19.46 9.14 12.62
C GLU A 123 19.22 7.63 12.46
N TYR A 124 18.01 7.21 12.08
CA TYR A 124 17.69 5.79 11.86
C TYR A 124 18.12 5.26 10.50
N ASN A 125 18.49 6.14 9.56
CA ASN A 125 18.98 5.75 8.23
C ASN A 125 18.04 4.78 7.47
N LEU A 126 16.73 4.91 7.67
CA LEU A 126 15.70 4.07 7.05
C LEU A 126 15.27 4.54 5.66
N LEU A 127 15.65 5.78 5.29
CA LEU A 127 15.28 6.36 4.01
C LEU A 127 16.13 5.77 2.88
N GLY A 128 15.45 5.40 1.79
CA GLY A 128 16.09 4.92 0.56
C GLY A 128 16.52 6.06 -0.38
N LYS A 129 16.75 5.72 -1.65
CA LYS A 129 17.08 6.69 -2.72
C LYS A 129 15.87 7.45 -3.24
N THR A 130 14.69 6.89 -3.07
CA THR A 130 13.41 7.50 -3.46
C THR A 130 12.71 8.09 -2.25
N ARG A 131 11.80 9.05 -2.50
CA ARG A 131 10.90 9.55 -1.46
C ARG A 131 9.93 8.42 -1.08
N LEU A 132 9.58 8.30 0.20
CA LEU A 132 8.56 7.35 0.64
C LEU A 132 7.22 7.65 -0.01
N SER A 133 6.50 6.62 -0.38
CA SER A 133 5.15 6.69 -0.91
C SER A 133 4.28 5.57 -0.38
N HIS A 134 2.96 5.78 -0.40
CA HIS A 134 2.01 4.78 0.04
C HIS A 134 1.35 4.09 -1.16
N ILE A 135 1.25 2.78 -1.08
CA ILE A 135 0.58 1.94 -2.08
C ILE A 135 -0.60 1.25 -1.42
N TRP A 136 -1.75 1.33 -2.05
CA TRP A 136 -2.90 0.51 -1.77
C TRP A 136 -3.02 -0.59 -2.82
N HIS A 137 -2.96 -1.85 -2.38
CA HIS A 137 -3.27 -3.02 -3.19
C HIS A 137 -4.72 -3.40 -2.91
N MET A 138 -5.57 -3.25 -3.91
CA MET A 138 -7.01 -3.45 -3.82
C MET A 138 -7.39 -4.74 -4.57
N THR A 139 -8.12 -5.62 -3.91
CA THR A 139 -8.69 -6.81 -4.54
C THR A 139 -10.21 -6.72 -4.48
N LEU A 140 -10.86 -6.74 -5.65
CA LEU A 140 -12.32 -6.74 -5.76
C LEU A 140 -12.79 -8.16 -6.08
N GLU A 141 -13.95 -8.55 -5.55
CA GLU A 141 -14.51 -9.89 -5.71
C GLU A 141 -14.77 -10.27 -7.18
N LYS A 142 -15.12 -9.28 -8.00
CA LYS A 142 -15.50 -9.48 -9.41
C LYS A 142 -14.35 -9.34 -10.41
N ASP A 143 -13.18 -8.92 -9.97
CA ASP A 143 -12.07 -8.63 -10.88
C ASP A 143 -10.99 -9.70 -10.83
N ASP A 144 -10.49 -10.10 -11.99
CA ASP A 144 -9.45 -11.13 -12.11
C ASP A 144 -8.06 -10.63 -11.76
N LYS A 145 -7.87 -9.33 -11.60
CA LYS A 145 -6.58 -8.71 -11.24
C LYS A 145 -6.75 -7.65 -10.16
N PRO A 146 -5.72 -7.46 -9.29
CA PRO A 146 -5.75 -6.38 -8.31
C PRO A 146 -5.65 -5.02 -9.01
N LEU A 147 -6.20 -3.99 -8.37
CA LEU A 147 -5.98 -2.59 -8.72
C LEU A 147 -5.05 -1.97 -7.68
N ILE A 148 -3.99 -1.34 -8.14
CA ILE A 148 -3.03 -0.65 -7.28
C ILE A 148 -3.30 0.85 -7.35
N ILE A 149 -3.40 1.52 -6.19
CA ILE A 149 -3.64 2.97 -6.11
C ILE A 149 -2.50 3.63 -5.31
N THR A 150 -1.88 4.67 -5.85
CA THR A 150 -0.77 5.41 -5.23
C THR A 150 -0.79 6.90 -5.61
N ASP A 151 -0.47 7.89 -4.77
CA ASP A 151 -0.31 7.83 -3.33
C ASP A 151 -1.58 8.33 -2.65
N GLY A 152 -2.22 7.48 -1.88
CA GLY A 152 -3.50 7.81 -1.24
C GLY A 152 -3.39 8.05 0.28
N ALA A 153 -2.17 8.27 0.83
CA ALA A 153 -2.02 8.39 2.27
C ALA A 153 -0.82 9.22 2.76
N LEU A 154 0.22 9.45 1.96
CA LEU A 154 1.48 10.00 2.46
C LEU A 154 1.86 11.36 1.85
N ASN A 155 1.84 11.47 0.52
CA ASN A 155 2.20 12.70 -0.17
C ASN A 155 0.95 13.50 -0.54
N VAL A 156 0.68 14.59 0.18
CA VAL A 156 -0.60 15.34 0.11
C VAL A 156 -0.86 15.88 -1.29
N LEU A 157 0.01 16.75 -1.80
CA LEU A 157 -0.09 17.33 -3.14
C LEU A 157 1.29 17.22 -3.82
N PRO A 158 1.63 16.04 -4.35
CA PRO A 158 2.96 15.80 -4.91
C PRO A 158 3.14 16.52 -6.23
N ASN A 159 4.24 17.27 -6.38
CA ASN A 159 4.66 17.83 -7.66
C ASN A 159 5.25 16.72 -8.57
N VAL A 160 5.54 17.03 -9.84
CA VAL A 160 6.04 16.07 -10.83
C VAL A 160 7.29 15.32 -10.35
N LYS A 161 8.25 16.01 -9.71
CA LYS A 161 9.44 15.36 -9.16
C LYS A 161 9.09 14.31 -8.07
N THR A 162 8.17 14.64 -7.19
CA THR A 162 7.68 13.70 -6.16
C THR A 162 6.90 12.56 -6.80
N LYS A 163 6.03 12.86 -7.78
CA LYS A 163 5.29 11.85 -8.55
C LYS A 163 6.21 10.88 -9.29
N LEU A 164 7.36 11.33 -9.76
CA LEU A 164 8.37 10.46 -10.37
C LEU A 164 8.95 9.44 -9.36
N HIS A 165 9.19 9.86 -8.11
CA HIS A 165 9.58 8.92 -7.06
C HIS A 165 8.47 7.92 -6.73
N ILE A 166 7.21 8.39 -6.62
CA ILE A 166 6.03 7.54 -6.41
C ILE A 166 5.89 6.53 -7.56
N LEU A 167 6.05 6.98 -8.81
CA LEU A 167 6.00 6.12 -10.00
C LEU A 167 7.08 5.04 -9.97
N LYS A 168 8.33 5.39 -9.67
CA LYS A 168 9.43 4.41 -9.55
C LYS A 168 9.17 3.40 -8.44
N ASN A 169 8.64 3.83 -7.31
CA ASN A 169 8.30 2.98 -6.20
C ASN A 169 7.21 1.96 -6.57
N VAL A 170 6.12 2.42 -7.20
CA VAL A 170 5.02 1.52 -7.56
C VAL A 170 5.39 0.56 -8.68
N ILE A 171 6.22 0.96 -9.63
CA ILE A 171 6.76 0.05 -10.66
C ILE A 171 7.56 -1.07 -9.99
N ASN A 172 8.50 -0.72 -9.09
CA ASN A 172 9.28 -1.72 -8.36
C ASN A 172 8.41 -2.66 -7.51
N PHE A 173 7.41 -2.11 -6.82
CA PHE A 173 6.46 -2.90 -6.05
C PHE A 173 5.69 -3.88 -6.95
N SER A 174 5.12 -3.39 -8.06
CA SER A 174 4.34 -4.20 -9.00
C SER A 174 5.15 -5.38 -9.55
N GLN A 175 6.42 -5.12 -9.90
CA GLN A 175 7.32 -6.18 -10.38
C GLN A 175 7.61 -7.23 -9.32
N ARG A 176 7.77 -6.82 -8.06
CA ARG A 176 7.99 -7.75 -6.94
C ARG A 176 6.80 -8.67 -6.65
N ILE A 177 5.59 -8.22 -6.96
CA ILE A 177 4.37 -9.03 -6.83
C ILE A 177 4.00 -9.79 -8.11
N GLY A 178 4.87 -9.78 -9.14
CA GLY A 178 4.73 -10.58 -10.35
C GLY A 178 4.12 -9.86 -11.56
N ILE A 179 3.93 -8.55 -11.50
CA ILE A 179 3.51 -7.74 -12.67
C ILE A 179 4.79 -7.22 -13.35
N GLU A 180 5.36 -7.98 -14.28
CA GLU A 180 6.68 -7.70 -14.87
C GLU A 180 6.74 -6.33 -15.55
N ARG A 181 5.69 -5.95 -16.28
CA ARG A 181 5.57 -4.65 -16.98
C ARG A 181 4.22 -4.01 -16.65
N PRO A 182 4.12 -3.31 -15.50
CA PRO A 182 2.86 -2.75 -15.05
C PRO A 182 2.38 -1.63 -15.96
N LYS A 183 1.06 -1.57 -16.18
CA LYS A 183 0.37 -0.50 -16.88
C LYS A 183 -0.04 0.56 -15.88
N VAL A 184 0.61 1.72 -15.94
CA VAL A 184 0.40 2.82 -14.98
C VAL A 184 -0.36 3.95 -15.65
N ALA A 185 -1.58 4.19 -15.20
CA ALA A 185 -2.37 5.36 -15.57
C ALA A 185 -2.04 6.53 -14.64
N ILE A 186 -1.65 7.67 -15.21
CA ILE A 186 -1.50 8.92 -14.47
C ILE A 186 -2.84 9.65 -14.51
N LEU A 187 -3.53 9.66 -13.37
CA LEU A 187 -4.88 10.19 -13.28
C LEU A 187 -4.95 11.73 -13.35
N SER A 188 -5.95 12.18 -14.06
CA SER A 188 -6.44 13.57 -14.08
C SER A 188 -7.97 13.55 -14.14
N ALA A 189 -8.58 14.72 -14.13
CA ALA A 189 -10.02 14.87 -14.36
C ALA A 189 -10.41 14.68 -15.83
N THR A 190 -9.43 14.69 -16.75
CA THR A 190 -9.63 14.64 -18.20
C THR A 190 -8.48 13.90 -18.87
N GLU A 191 -8.72 13.41 -20.08
CA GLU A 191 -7.72 12.85 -20.99
C GLU A 191 -7.01 13.91 -21.84
N GLU A 192 -7.49 15.16 -21.83
CA GLU A 192 -6.90 16.27 -22.56
C GLU A 192 -5.94 17.08 -21.69
N VAL A 193 -4.89 17.62 -22.29
CA VAL A 193 -3.96 18.51 -21.60
C VAL A 193 -4.52 19.93 -21.62
N LEU A 194 -5.00 20.40 -20.47
CA LEU A 194 -5.67 21.69 -20.32
C LEU A 194 -4.95 22.58 -19.31
N ASP A 195 -4.84 23.87 -19.64
CA ASP A 195 -4.27 24.88 -18.73
C ASP A 195 -5.07 25.05 -17.44
N SER A 196 -6.38 24.89 -17.53
CA SER A 196 -7.30 24.97 -16.41
C SER A 196 -7.25 23.74 -15.48
N VAL A 197 -6.60 22.65 -15.88
CA VAL A 197 -6.49 21.39 -15.13
C VAL A 197 -5.00 21.06 -14.92
N PRO A 198 -4.33 21.60 -13.89
CA PRO A 198 -2.89 21.41 -13.68
C PRO A 198 -2.46 19.93 -13.65
N SER A 199 -3.29 19.05 -13.09
CA SER A 199 -3.01 17.61 -13.03
C SER A 199 -2.85 16.98 -14.42
N SER A 200 -3.51 17.51 -15.46
CA SER A 200 -3.38 16.99 -16.82
C SER A 200 -2.01 17.28 -17.42
N LYS A 201 -1.48 18.49 -17.18
CA LYS A 201 -0.11 18.86 -17.58
C LYS A 201 0.95 18.06 -16.87
N GLU A 202 0.81 17.90 -15.55
CA GLU A 202 1.71 17.08 -14.74
C GLU A 202 1.71 15.61 -15.17
N ALA A 203 0.55 15.08 -15.56
CA ALA A 203 0.41 13.72 -16.05
C ALA A 203 1.10 13.52 -17.39
N GLU A 204 0.95 14.48 -18.32
CA GLU A 204 1.67 14.46 -19.60
C GLU A 204 3.19 14.56 -19.39
N GLU A 205 3.65 15.48 -18.54
CA GLU A 205 5.07 15.65 -18.21
C GLU A 205 5.65 14.36 -17.62
N LEU A 206 4.97 13.76 -16.67
CA LEU A 206 5.41 12.51 -16.03
C LEU A 206 5.47 11.35 -17.04
N THR A 207 4.51 11.27 -17.97
CA THR A 207 4.52 10.31 -19.08
C THR A 207 5.75 10.49 -19.95
N LYS A 208 6.07 11.75 -20.35
CA LYS A 208 7.28 12.06 -21.15
C LYS A 208 8.57 11.68 -20.41
N ILE A 209 8.64 11.94 -19.09
CA ILE A 209 9.80 11.56 -18.26
C ILE A 209 9.94 10.04 -18.18
N ALA A 210 8.84 9.29 -17.98
CA ALA A 210 8.86 7.84 -17.92
C ALA A 210 9.40 7.22 -19.22
N ILE A 211 9.00 7.73 -20.35
CA ILE A 211 9.50 7.31 -21.67
C ILE A 211 11.00 7.64 -21.80
N LYS A 212 11.39 8.87 -21.48
CA LYS A 212 12.79 9.35 -21.59
C LYS A 212 13.75 8.54 -20.71
N GLU A 213 13.31 8.19 -19.48
CA GLU A 213 14.09 7.39 -18.55
C GLU A 213 14.00 5.88 -18.83
N ASN A 214 13.25 5.47 -19.85
CA ASN A 214 13.02 4.06 -20.23
C ASN A 214 12.61 3.20 -19.03
N LEU A 215 11.61 3.66 -18.25
CA LEU A 215 11.12 2.91 -17.10
C LEU A 215 10.50 1.59 -17.58
N ASN A 216 10.76 0.50 -16.87
CA ASN A 216 10.22 -0.83 -17.22
C ASN A 216 8.73 -0.93 -16.83
N ALA A 217 7.89 -0.15 -17.48
CA ALA A 217 6.45 -0.07 -17.33
C ALA A 217 5.83 0.59 -18.56
N ASP A 218 4.55 0.36 -18.80
CA ASP A 218 3.76 1.16 -19.73
C ASP A 218 3.11 2.29 -18.93
N VAL A 219 3.53 3.52 -19.18
CA VAL A 219 3.06 4.70 -18.43
C VAL A 219 2.35 5.64 -19.38
N PHE A 220 1.13 6.04 -19.05
CA PHE A 220 0.34 6.94 -19.85
C PHE A 220 -0.59 7.83 -19.01
N GLY A 221 -0.69 9.08 -19.42
CA GLY A 221 -1.60 10.10 -18.89
C GLY A 221 -1.44 11.42 -19.64
N PRO A 222 -2.42 12.33 -19.46
CA PRO A 222 -3.54 12.25 -18.52
C PRO A 222 -4.61 11.23 -18.93
N LEU A 223 -5.22 10.60 -17.94
CA LEU A 223 -6.40 9.76 -18.12
C LEU A 223 -7.43 10.06 -17.02
N ALA A 224 -8.70 10.12 -17.38
CA ALA A 224 -9.78 10.08 -16.41
C ALA A 224 -9.93 8.68 -15.81
N PHE A 225 -10.61 8.57 -14.67
CA PHE A 225 -10.74 7.29 -13.96
C PHE A 225 -11.35 6.18 -14.84
N ASP A 226 -12.48 6.48 -15.49
CA ASP A 226 -13.18 5.53 -16.36
C ASP A 226 -12.34 5.10 -17.56
N ASN A 227 -11.61 6.04 -18.18
CA ASN A 227 -10.71 5.76 -19.30
C ASN A 227 -9.48 4.91 -18.89
N SER A 228 -9.13 4.94 -17.60
CA SER A 228 -8.02 4.15 -17.07
C SER A 228 -8.37 2.68 -16.91
N ILE A 229 -9.62 2.36 -16.51
CA ILE A 229 -10.02 1.01 -16.10
C ILE A 229 -11.03 0.34 -17.04
N SER A 230 -11.70 1.10 -17.93
CA SER A 230 -12.72 0.60 -18.84
C SER A 230 -12.30 0.73 -20.30
N LYS A 231 -12.09 -0.40 -20.97
CA LYS A 231 -11.84 -0.45 -22.42
C LYS A 231 -12.94 0.24 -23.22
N LYS A 232 -14.20 0.08 -22.78
CA LYS A 232 -15.35 0.70 -23.44
C LYS A 232 -15.28 2.22 -23.35
N SER A 233 -14.99 2.78 -22.16
CA SER A 233 -14.84 4.23 -21.97
C SER A 233 -13.68 4.77 -22.77
N ALA A 234 -12.52 4.11 -22.76
CA ALA A 234 -11.36 4.49 -23.56
C ALA A 234 -11.68 4.49 -25.07
N ALA A 235 -12.39 3.48 -25.56
CA ALA A 235 -12.81 3.39 -26.97
C ALA A 235 -13.77 4.49 -27.38
N ILE A 236 -14.76 4.83 -26.54
CA ILE A 236 -15.71 5.94 -26.78
C ILE A 236 -14.95 7.28 -26.94
N LYS A 237 -13.88 7.46 -26.18
CA LYS A 237 -13.03 8.66 -26.23
C LYS A 237 -11.94 8.58 -27.32
N GLY A 238 -11.86 7.48 -28.08
CA GLY A 238 -10.89 7.31 -29.16
C GLY A 238 -9.44 7.19 -28.68
N ILE A 239 -9.21 6.84 -27.39
CA ILE A 239 -7.88 6.76 -26.81
C ILE A 239 -7.19 5.47 -27.27
N GLN A 240 -6.16 5.59 -28.08
CA GLN A 240 -5.35 4.47 -28.58
C GLN A 240 -4.04 4.37 -27.81
N ASN A 241 -4.09 3.66 -26.67
CA ASN A 241 -2.92 3.40 -25.83
C ASN A 241 -3.06 2.07 -25.09
N THR A 242 -1.93 1.41 -24.81
CA THR A 242 -1.90 0.10 -24.13
C THR A 242 -2.33 0.16 -22.66
N VAL A 243 -2.30 1.33 -22.04
CA VAL A 243 -2.69 1.56 -20.64
C VAL A 243 -4.18 1.85 -20.53
N ALA A 244 -4.75 2.60 -21.50
CA ALA A 244 -6.14 3.04 -21.46
C ALA A 244 -7.09 1.84 -21.38
N GLY A 245 -7.96 1.83 -20.38
CA GLY A 245 -8.91 0.76 -20.08
C GLY A 245 -8.29 -0.52 -19.51
N MET A 246 -6.98 -0.53 -19.24
CA MET A 246 -6.22 -1.72 -18.86
C MET A 246 -5.25 -1.48 -17.69
N ALA A 247 -5.35 -0.36 -17.00
CA ALA A 247 -4.43 0.01 -15.93
C ALA A 247 -4.36 -1.07 -14.83
N ASP A 248 -3.14 -1.38 -14.41
CA ASP A 248 -2.85 -2.15 -13.20
C ASP A 248 -2.66 -1.20 -12.01
N VAL A 249 -2.20 0.03 -12.31
CA VAL A 249 -1.86 1.05 -11.32
C VAL A 249 -2.53 2.37 -11.69
N LEU A 250 -3.12 3.01 -10.69
CA LEU A 250 -3.60 4.39 -10.75
C LEU A 250 -2.67 5.28 -9.90
N LEU A 251 -1.91 6.16 -10.54
CA LEU A 251 -1.17 7.22 -9.86
C LEU A 251 -2.04 8.46 -9.80
N VAL A 252 -2.48 8.81 -8.60
CA VAL A 252 -3.46 9.87 -8.38
C VAL A 252 -2.82 11.26 -8.29
N PRO A 253 -3.56 12.34 -8.60
CA PRO A 253 -3.05 13.71 -8.54
C PRO A 253 -2.78 14.21 -7.11
N SER A 254 -3.56 13.76 -6.14
CA SER A 254 -3.48 14.19 -4.74
C SER A 254 -3.92 13.08 -3.77
N VAL A 255 -3.56 13.25 -2.49
CA VAL A 255 -3.94 12.31 -1.43
C VAL A 255 -5.46 12.19 -1.26
N GLU A 256 -6.19 13.29 -1.44
CA GLU A 256 -7.65 13.30 -1.32
C GLU A 256 -8.29 12.41 -2.39
N THR A 257 -7.80 12.49 -3.63
CA THR A 257 -8.27 11.63 -4.72
C THR A 257 -8.02 10.17 -4.41
N GLY A 258 -6.78 9.82 -4.01
CA GLY A 258 -6.41 8.45 -3.69
C GLY A 258 -7.18 7.89 -2.50
N ASN A 259 -7.26 8.66 -1.41
CA ASN A 259 -7.98 8.26 -0.20
C ASN A 259 -9.49 8.09 -0.45
N GLY A 260 -10.09 9.00 -1.24
CA GLY A 260 -11.50 8.92 -1.63
C GLY A 260 -11.79 7.67 -2.46
N LEU A 261 -10.98 7.38 -3.49
CA LEU A 261 -11.12 6.18 -4.32
C LEU A 261 -10.99 4.89 -3.50
N VAL A 262 -9.97 4.81 -2.65
CA VAL A 262 -9.75 3.62 -1.80
C VAL A 262 -10.92 3.39 -0.85
N LYS A 263 -11.39 4.43 -0.17
CA LYS A 263 -12.54 4.31 0.73
C LYS A 263 -13.81 3.95 -0.02
N MET A 264 -14.05 4.54 -1.19
CA MET A 264 -15.18 4.18 -2.03
C MET A 264 -15.14 2.69 -2.41
N LEU A 265 -13.98 2.17 -2.82
CA LEU A 265 -13.84 0.76 -3.16
C LEU A 265 -14.07 -0.15 -1.95
N ILE A 266 -13.58 0.23 -0.75
CA ILE A 266 -13.79 -0.56 0.47
C ILE A 266 -15.27 -0.56 0.87
N TYR A 267 -15.87 0.62 1.03
CA TYR A 267 -17.20 0.73 1.64
C TYR A 267 -18.36 0.44 0.68
N PHE A 268 -18.20 0.73 -0.60
CA PHE A 268 -19.26 0.52 -1.60
C PHE A 268 -19.05 -0.72 -2.47
N CYS A 269 -17.82 -1.13 -2.70
CA CYS A 269 -17.50 -2.26 -3.56
C CYS A 269 -17.02 -3.49 -2.78
N GLY A 270 -16.89 -3.43 -1.46
CA GLY A 270 -16.43 -4.54 -0.62
C GLY A 270 -14.99 -4.97 -0.90
N ALA A 271 -14.17 -4.05 -1.41
CA ALA A 271 -12.78 -4.38 -1.75
C ALA A 271 -11.95 -4.74 -0.51
N CYS A 272 -11.14 -5.79 -0.62
CA CYS A 272 -10.06 -6.04 0.32
C CYS A 272 -8.89 -5.11 0.02
N ALA A 273 -8.41 -4.38 1.03
CA ALA A 273 -7.36 -3.39 0.90
C ALA A 273 -6.15 -3.73 1.76
N ALA A 274 -4.96 -3.73 1.16
CA ALA A 274 -3.70 -3.82 1.87
C ALA A 274 -2.84 -2.59 1.58
N GLY A 275 -2.34 -1.94 2.65
CA GLY A 275 -1.57 -0.71 2.56
C GLY A 275 -0.08 -0.94 2.85
N PHE A 276 0.79 -0.34 2.02
CA PHE A 276 2.24 -0.45 2.13
C PHE A 276 2.90 0.90 2.01
N VAL A 277 3.89 1.18 2.86
CA VAL A 277 4.82 2.29 2.66
C VAL A 277 6.10 1.74 2.02
N VAL A 278 6.50 2.31 0.91
CA VAL A 278 7.63 1.87 0.09
C VAL A 278 8.59 3.03 -0.20
N GLY A 279 9.80 2.72 -0.69
CA GLY A 279 10.83 3.72 -0.99
C GLY A 279 11.87 3.86 0.13
N GLY A 280 11.72 3.14 1.25
CA GLY A 280 12.73 2.95 2.28
C GLY A 280 13.82 1.93 1.89
N LYS A 281 14.74 1.69 2.86
CA LYS A 281 15.80 0.67 2.75
C LYS A 281 15.30 -0.70 3.11
#